data_5fa6ec810a53731c8108c4fc31092076
#
_entry.id   5fa6ec810a53731c8108c4fc31092076
#
_cell.length_a   1.000
_cell.length_b   1.000
_cell.length_c   1.000
_cell.angle_alpha   90.00
_cell.angle_beta   90.00
_cell.angle_gamma   90.00
#
_symmetry.space_group_name_H-M   'P 1'
#
loop_
_entity.id
_entity.type
_entity.pdbx_description
1 polymer ?
#
loop_
_entity_poly.entity_id
_entity_poly.type
_entity_poly.pdbx_seq_one_letter_code
_entity_poly.pdbx_strand_id
1 'polypeptide(L)'
;ALVATGYIPEKFKEPFQALFTQGMVCHETYKDASGNWLPPDEIYHEKSGKIRKRSDNSLVERGASTKMSKSKQNVVDPKDIIEQYGADTARWFVLSDSPPDRDIDWTEAGVEASWRHLQRVWRLASDIISCKKVDNISEEDDLLEKQRNQTIFKVSKGIESFSFNKSIANLY
;
A
#
# COMPACT_ATOMS: atom_id res chain seq x y z
N ALA A 1 15.92 -5.39 -33.49
CA ALA A 1 16.77 -4.66 -34.47
C ALA A 1 18.25 -4.91 -34.17
N LEU A 2 18.81 -4.50 -33.01
CA LEU A 2 20.28 -4.54 -32.73
C LEU A 2 20.87 -5.96 -32.75
N VAL A 3 20.10 -6.98 -32.36
CA VAL A 3 20.53 -8.38 -32.47
C VAL A 3 20.59 -8.80 -33.94
N ALA A 4 19.58 -8.44 -34.73
CA ALA A 4 19.52 -8.80 -36.15
C ALA A 4 20.65 -8.14 -37.00
N THR A 5 21.20 -7.05 -36.50
CA THR A 5 22.35 -6.32 -37.13
C THR A 5 23.71 -6.72 -36.55
N GLY A 6 23.72 -7.70 -35.60
CA GLY A 6 24.97 -8.21 -35.02
C GLY A 6 25.63 -7.33 -33.96
N TYR A 7 25.02 -6.20 -33.58
CA TYR A 7 25.57 -5.32 -32.53
C TYR A 7 25.41 -5.90 -31.10
N ILE A 8 24.41 -6.76 -30.92
CA ILE A 8 24.13 -7.42 -29.62
C ILE A 8 24.07 -8.94 -29.85
N PRO A 9 24.67 -9.77 -29.00
CA PRO A 9 24.62 -11.22 -29.11
C PRO A 9 23.19 -11.79 -29.12
N GLU A 10 22.95 -12.88 -29.86
CA GLU A 10 21.65 -13.53 -30.04
C GLU A 10 20.97 -13.91 -28.72
N LYS A 11 21.75 -14.24 -27.67
CA LYS A 11 21.24 -14.56 -26.33
C LYS A 11 20.42 -13.43 -25.67
N PHE A 12 20.52 -12.20 -26.17
CA PHE A 12 19.78 -11.04 -25.69
C PHE A 12 18.62 -10.65 -26.60
N LYS A 13 18.19 -11.55 -27.48
CA LYS A 13 17.05 -11.31 -28.38
C LYS A 13 15.76 -11.06 -27.62
N GLU A 14 15.56 -11.81 -26.55
CA GLU A 14 14.51 -11.59 -25.55
C GLU A 14 15.16 -11.25 -24.21
N PRO A 15 15.38 -9.95 -23.91
CA PRO A 15 16.10 -9.53 -22.71
C PRO A 15 15.29 -9.71 -21.41
N PHE A 16 13.97 -9.91 -21.50
CA PHE A 16 13.08 -10.05 -20.37
C PHE A 16 12.40 -11.42 -20.39
N GLN A 17 12.32 -12.06 -19.24
CA GLN A 17 11.62 -13.33 -19.09
C GLN A 17 10.09 -13.19 -19.13
N ALA A 18 9.59 -12.09 -18.59
CA ALA A 18 8.16 -11.79 -18.49
C ALA A 18 7.90 -10.30 -18.44
N LEU A 19 6.69 -9.91 -18.78
CA LEU A 19 6.14 -8.58 -18.56
C LEU A 19 5.07 -8.66 -17.48
N PHE A 20 5.21 -7.88 -16.42
CA PHE A 20 4.20 -7.71 -15.40
C PHE A 20 3.63 -6.29 -15.50
N THR A 21 2.32 -6.17 -15.76
CA THR A 21 1.63 -4.88 -15.83
C THR A 21 0.94 -4.64 -14.49
N GLN A 22 1.35 -3.59 -13.79
CA GLN A 22 0.72 -3.19 -12.54
C GLN A 22 -0.53 -2.33 -12.76
N GLY A 23 -1.45 -2.37 -11.79
CA GLY A 23 -2.61 -1.48 -11.71
C GLY A 23 -2.23 -0.04 -11.40
N MET A 24 -3.22 0.82 -11.33
CA MET A 24 -3.09 2.25 -11.10
C MET A 24 -3.45 2.60 -9.68
N VAL A 25 -2.87 3.69 -9.16
CA VAL A 25 -3.35 4.28 -7.91
C VAL A 25 -4.47 5.25 -8.23
N CYS A 26 -5.64 4.97 -7.68
CA CYS A 26 -6.86 5.75 -7.83
C CYS A 26 -7.17 6.52 -6.54
N HIS A 27 -7.89 7.60 -6.68
CA HIS A 27 -8.45 8.36 -5.57
C HIS A 27 -9.79 8.95 -5.95
N GLU A 28 -10.63 9.18 -4.96
CA GLU A 28 -11.89 9.87 -5.14
C GLU A 28 -11.70 11.26 -5.76
N THR A 29 -12.72 11.72 -6.44
CA THR A 29 -12.74 13.05 -7.03
C THR A 29 -13.77 13.90 -6.32
N TYR A 30 -13.52 15.20 -6.23
CA TYR A 30 -14.39 16.14 -5.53
C TYR A 30 -14.68 17.34 -6.41
N LYS A 31 -15.93 17.85 -6.35
CA LYS A 31 -16.36 19.03 -7.08
C LYS A 31 -17.08 20.01 -6.18
N ASP A 32 -16.88 21.29 -6.45
CA ASP A 32 -17.71 22.36 -5.87
C ASP A 32 -19.07 22.45 -6.58
N ALA A 33 -19.97 23.31 -6.08
CA ALA A 33 -21.27 23.55 -6.65
C ALA A 33 -21.23 24.13 -8.08
N SER A 34 -20.10 24.69 -8.51
CA SER A 34 -19.88 25.22 -9.86
C SER A 34 -19.30 24.16 -10.81
N GLY A 35 -19.04 22.95 -10.33
CA GLY A 35 -18.49 21.85 -11.10
C GLY A 35 -16.94 21.85 -11.22
N ASN A 36 -16.24 22.73 -10.52
CA ASN A 36 -14.80 22.76 -10.51
C ASN A 36 -14.25 21.64 -9.64
N TRP A 37 -13.14 21.02 -10.06
CA TRP A 37 -12.44 20.03 -9.28
C TRP A 37 -11.81 20.65 -8.03
N LEU A 38 -11.85 19.93 -6.92
CA LEU A 38 -11.23 20.30 -5.64
C LEU A 38 -10.19 19.26 -5.24
N PRO A 39 -9.00 19.68 -4.79
CA PRO A 39 -8.02 18.75 -4.26
C PRO A 39 -8.41 18.23 -2.86
N PRO A 40 -7.94 17.05 -2.46
CA PRO A 40 -8.30 16.42 -1.18
C PRO A 40 -7.94 17.26 0.05
N ASP A 41 -6.91 18.06 0.01
CA ASP A 41 -6.45 18.93 1.10
C ASP A 41 -7.37 20.16 1.33
N GLU A 42 -8.16 20.56 0.32
CA GLU A 42 -9.14 21.64 0.44
C GLU A 42 -10.47 21.21 1.02
N ILE A 43 -10.68 19.93 1.29
CA ILE A 43 -11.95 19.41 1.79
C ILE A 43 -11.80 18.80 3.20
N TYR A 44 -12.93 18.57 3.87
CA TYR A 44 -13.00 17.77 5.08
C TYR A 44 -14.31 16.98 5.15
N HIS A 45 -14.26 15.84 5.85
CA HIS A 45 -15.40 14.97 6.07
C HIS A 45 -16.04 15.27 7.42
N GLU A 46 -17.34 15.59 7.42
CA GLU A 46 -18.13 15.69 8.65
C GLU A 46 -18.48 14.32 9.21
N LYS A 47 -18.72 14.25 10.51
CA LYS A 47 -19.25 13.03 11.16
C LYS A 47 -20.59 12.57 10.58
N SER A 48 -21.33 13.47 9.97
CA SER A 48 -22.60 13.22 9.27
C SER A 48 -22.43 12.53 7.92
N GLY A 49 -21.19 12.34 7.45
CA GLY A 49 -20.86 11.80 6.12
C GLY A 49 -20.89 12.84 4.99
N LYS A 50 -21.21 14.09 5.28
CA LYS A 50 -21.13 15.19 4.31
C LYS A 50 -19.68 15.64 4.13
N ILE A 51 -19.35 16.04 2.90
CA ILE A 51 -18.05 16.61 2.56
C ILE A 51 -18.20 18.11 2.36
N ARG A 52 -17.27 18.86 2.93
CA ARG A 52 -17.29 20.31 2.82
C ARG A 52 -15.94 20.88 2.43
N LYS A 53 -15.99 22.01 1.76
CA LYS A 53 -14.81 22.80 1.43
C LYS A 53 -14.33 23.54 2.68
N ARG A 54 -13.02 23.51 2.95
CA ARG A 54 -12.42 24.12 4.14
C ARG A 54 -12.52 25.64 4.17
N SER A 55 -12.51 26.30 2.99
CA SER A 55 -12.47 27.76 2.89
C SER A 55 -13.79 28.45 3.26
N ASP A 56 -14.94 27.86 2.91
CA ASP A 56 -16.25 28.52 3.02
C ASP A 56 -17.37 27.61 3.55
N ASN A 57 -17.05 26.38 3.94
CA ASN A 57 -18.02 25.39 4.42
C ASN A 57 -19.08 24.94 3.38
N SER A 58 -18.91 25.29 2.12
CA SER A 58 -19.83 24.85 1.06
C SER A 58 -19.84 23.34 0.91
N LEU A 59 -20.97 22.79 0.47
CA LEU A 59 -21.09 21.37 0.18
C LEU A 59 -20.24 20.98 -1.03
N VAL A 60 -19.61 19.83 -0.93
CA VAL A 60 -18.77 19.25 -1.98
C VAL A 60 -19.41 17.96 -2.46
N GLU A 61 -19.48 17.79 -3.77
CA GLU A 61 -19.94 16.57 -4.41
C GLU A 61 -18.77 15.58 -4.50
N ARG A 62 -19.02 14.36 -4.02
CA ARG A 62 -18.09 13.22 -4.13
C ARG A 62 -18.34 12.50 -5.45
N GLY A 63 -17.33 12.43 -6.28
CA GLY A 63 -17.32 11.65 -7.52
C GLY A 63 -16.67 10.30 -7.36
N ALA A 64 -16.61 9.55 -8.46
CA ALA A 64 -16.01 8.24 -8.52
C ALA A 64 -14.49 8.28 -8.23
N SER A 65 -13.98 7.19 -7.64
CA SER A 65 -12.56 6.93 -7.60
C SER A 65 -12.04 6.69 -9.02
N THR A 66 -11.02 7.42 -9.41
CA THR A 66 -10.39 7.33 -10.73
C THR A 66 -8.88 7.49 -10.59
N LYS A 67 -8.14 7.07 -11.61
CA LYS A 67 -6.70 7.29 -11.69
C LYS A 67 -6.34 8.71 -11.25
N MET A 68 -5.38 8.83 -10.34
CA MET A 68 -4.86 10.12 -9.90
C MET A 68 -4.33 10.93 -11.08
N SER A 69 -4.77 12.18 -11.18
CA SER A 69 -4.32 13.10 -12.22
C SER A 69 -4.36 14.55 -11.75
N LYS A 70 -3.41 15.35 -12.19
CA LYS A 70 -3.36 16.79 -11.90
C LYS A 70 -4.57 17.53 -12.46
N SER A 71 -5.13 17.10 -13.58
CA SER A 71 -6.29 17.73 -14.21
C SER A 71 -7.59 17.54 -13.42
N LYS A 72 -7.70 16.45 -12.66
CA LYS A 72 -8.85 16.19 -11.77
C LYS A 72 -8.57 16.60 -10.33
N GLN A 73 -7.38 17.08 -10.05
CA GLN A 73 -6.92 17.48 -8.71
C GLN A 73 -7.11 16.39 -7.62
N ASN A 74 -7.16 15.12 -8.01
CA ASN A 74 -7.32 14.01 -7.07
C ASN A 74 -5.98 13.32 -6.72
N VAL A 75 -4.89 14.06 -6.78
CA VAL A 75 -3.55 13.57 -6.43
C VAL A 75 -3.32 13.74 -4.93
N VAL A 76 -2.83 12.68 -4.29
CA VAL A 76 -2.29 12.72 -2.94
C VAL A 76 -0.78 12.82 -3.05
N ASP A 77 -0.17 13.81 -2.40
CA ASP A 77 1.29 13.98 -2.43
C ASP A 77 1.94 12.91 -1.53
N PRO A 78 2.79 12.04 -2.09
CA PRO A 78 3.53 11.06 -1.27
C PRO A 78 4.36 11.69 -0.16
N LYS A 79 4.81 12.94 -0.34
CA LYS A 79 5.60 13.66 0.64
C LYS A 79 4.81 13.86 1.95
N ASP A 80 3.55 14.29 1.85
CA ASP A 80 2.70 14.52 3.01
C ASP A 80 2.45 13.22 3.79
N ILE A 81 2.25 12.12 3.05
CA ILE A 81 2.09 10.79 3.66
C ILE A 81 3.37 10.31 4.35
N ILE A 82 4.53 10.54 3.72
CA ILE A 82 5.82 10.16 4.31
C ILE A 82 6.13 11.00 5.55
N GLU A 83 5.82 12.28 5.54
CA GLU A 83 6.01 13.17 6.69
C GLU A 83 5.08 12.80 7.86
N GLN A 84 3.84 12.42 7.58
CA GLN A 84 2.84 12.12 8.61
C GLN A 84 2.95 10.69 9.16
N TYR A 85 3.14 9.70 8.30
CA TYR A 85 3.04 8.28 8.66
C TYR A 85 4.35 7.48 8.45
N GLY A 86 5.32 8.06 7.74
CA GLY A 86 6.56 7.38 7.37
C GLY A 86 6.48 6.62 6.05
N ALA A 87 7.62 6.46 5.40
CA ALA A 87 7.73 5.80 4.09
C ALA A 87 7.30 4.32 4.13
N ASP A 88 7.59 3.61 5.22
CA ASP A 88 7.25 2.20 5.35
C ASP A 88 5.73 1.98 5.44
N THR A 89 4.99 2.93 6.02
CA THR A 89 3.52 2.88 6.03
C THR A 89 2.94 2.97 4.62
N ALA A 90 3.44 3.89 3.80
CA ALA A 90 3.01 4.03 2.41
C ALA A 90 3.31 2.74 1.60
N ARG A 91 4.52 2.19 1.76
CA ARG A 91 4.93 0.94 1.11
C ARG A 91 4.07 -0.24 1.56
N TRP A 92 3.82 -0.36 2.86
CA TRP A 92 2.98 -1.41 3.43
C TRP A 92 1.55 -1.34 2.89
N PHE A 93 0.96 -0.15 2.87
CA PHE A 93 -0.38 0.06 2.31
C PHE A 93 -0.46 -0.39 0.85
N VAL A 94 0.43 0.10 -0.01
CA VAL A 94 0.43 -0.23 -1.45
C VAL A 94 0.56 -1.73 -1.70
N LEU A 95 1.37 -2.43 -0.89
CA LEU A 95 1.57 -3.87 -1.06
C LEU A 95 0.45 -4.73 -0.44
N SER A 96 -0.30 -4.19 0.55
CA SER A 96 -1.31 -4.94 1.29
C SER A 96 -2.71 -4.84 0.70
N ASP A 97 -3.03 -3.74 0.01
CA ASP A 97 -4.40 -3.43 -0.39
C ASP A 97 -4.95 -4.40 -1.44
N SER A 98 -4.25 -4.50 -2.57
CA SER A 98 -4.73 -5.27 -3.72
C SER A 98 -3.60 -6.08 -4.37
N PRO A 99 -3.93 -7.12 -5.17
CA PRO A 99 -2.95 -7.71 -6.07
C PRO A 99 -2.35 -6.64 -6.98
N PRO A 100 -1.04 -6.69 -7.28
CA PRO A 100 -0.34 -5.59 -7.97
C PRO A 100 -0.79 -5.37 -9.43
N ASP A 101 -1.55 -6.29 -10.02
CA ASP A 101 -2.17 -6.17 -11.34
C ASP A 101 -3.53 -5.45 -11.32
N ARG A 102 -4.04 -5.11 -10.14
CA ARG A 102 -5.30 -4.38 -9.95
C ARG A 102 -5.07 -2.95 -9.52
N ASP A 103 -6.06 -2.10 -9.80
CA ASP A 103 -6.07 -0.74 -9.30
C ASP A 103 -6.19 -0.71 -7.77
N ILE A 104 -5.54 0.27 -7.15
CA ILE A 104 -5.53 0.51 -5.71
C ILE A 104 -6.29 1.80 -5.44
N ASP A 105 -7.31 1.75 -4.60
CA ASP A 105 -7.99 2.93 -4.10
C ASP A 105 -7.24 3.50 -2.89
N TRP A 106 -6.65 4.67 -3.07
CA TRP A 106 -6.00 5.37 -1.97
C TRP A 106 -7.02 5.86 -0.96
N THR A 107 -6.93 5.38 0.28
CA THR A 107 -7.82 5.76 1.37
C THR A 107 -7.02 6.10 2.63
N GLU A 108 -7.41 7.17 3.31
CA GLU A 108 -6.81 7.56 4.59
C GLU A 108 -6.92 6.45 5.64
N ALA A 109 -8.08 5.82 5.71
CA ALA A 109 -8.33 4.72 6.65
C ALA A 109 -7.40 3.52 6.43
N GLY A 110 -7.08 3.19 5.16
CA GLY A 110 -6.14 2.12 4.81
C GLY A 110 -4.71 2.44 5.22
N VAL A 111 -4.29 3.69 4.98
CA VAL A 111 -2.96 4.18 5.40
C VAL A 111 -2.83 4.16 6.92
N GLU A 112 -3.83 4.67 7.66
CA GLU A 112 -3.86 4.61 9.13
C GLU A 112 -3.84 3.19 9.68
N ALA A 113 -4.56 2.27 9.06
CA ALA A 113 -4.56 0.86 9.46
C ALA A 113 -3.16 0.25 9.30
N SER A 114 -2.48 0.56 8.20
CA SER A 114 -1.10 0.15 7.94
C SER A 114 -0.13 0.74 8.98
N TRP A 115 -0.27 2.02 9.29
CA TRP A 115 0.53 2.67 10.32
C TRP A 115 0.33 2.05 11.71
N ARG A 116 -0.92 1.82 12.12
CA ARG A 116 -1.23 1.15 13.40
C ARG A 116 -0.63 -0.26 13.47
N HIS A 117 -0.63 -0.99 12.35
CA HIS A 117 0.01 -2.31 12.29
C HIS A 117 1.51 -2.22 12.52
N LEU A 118 2.21 -1.31 11.81
CA LEU A 118 3.66 -1.13 11.96
C LEU A 118 4.04 -0.67 13.37
N GLN A 119 3.24 0.22 13.99
CA GLN A 119 3.43 0.61 15.39
C GLN A 119 3.29 -0.58 16.35
N ARG A 120 2.37 -1.49 16.08
CA ARG A 120 2.18 -2.72 16.85
C ARG A 120 3.38 -3.67 16.71
N VAL A 121 3.87 -3.83 15.48
CA VAL A 121 5.09 -4.65 15.21
C VAL A 121 6.30 -4.05 15.93
N TRP A 122 6.48 -2.74 15.86
CA TRP A 122 7.57 -2.05 16.55
C TRP A 122 7.53 -2.25 18.07
N ARG A 123 6.34 -2.11 18.66
CA ARG A 123 6.14 -2.33 20.09
C ARG A 123 6.48 -3.76 20.49
N LEU A 124 5.95 -4.74 19.75
CA LEU A 124 6.24 -6.15 19.97
C LEU A 124 7.73 -6.46 19.91
N ALA A 125 8.43 -5.92 18.91
CA ALA A 125 9.88 -6.09 18.79
C ALA A 125 10.64 -5.49 19.99
N SER A 126 10.22 -4.32 20.47
CA SER A 126 10.78 -3.67 21.66
C SER A 126 10.55 -4.50 22.92
N ASP A 127 9.36 -5.06 23.08
CA ASP A 127 9.01 -5.93 24.21
C ASP A 127 9.86 -7.20 24.21
N ILE A 128 10.01 -7.85 23.05
CA ILE A 128 10.84 -9.07 22.89
C ILE A 128 12.30 -8.79 23.23
N ILE A 129 12.87 -7.67 22.78
CA ILE A 129 14.26 -7.28 23.08
C ILE A 129 14.46 -7.08 24.59
N SER A 130 13.42 -6.62 25.28
CA SER A 130 13.45 -6.37 26.72
C SER A 130 13.22 -7.64 27.57
N CYS A 131 12.72 -8.73 26.95
CA CYS A 131 12.48 -9.99 27.67
C CYS A 131 13.78 -10.71 28.03
N LYS A 132 13.79 -11.35 29.20
CA LYS A 132 14.87 -12.25 29.57
C LYS A 132 14.77 -13.53 28.74
N LYS A 133 15.92 -14.04 28.27
CA LYS A 133 15.98 -15.34 27.62
C LYS A 133 15.60 -16.43 28.62
N VAL A 134 14.78 -17.36 28.16
CA VAL A 134 14.41 -18.58 28.91
C VAL A 134 15.04 -19.76 28.18
N ASP A 135 15.70 -20.64 28.93
CA ASP A 135 16.43 -21.78 28.33
C ASP A 135 15.54 -23.03 28.15
N ASN A 136 14.32 -23.01 28.70
CA ASN A 136 13.40 -24.14 28.61
C ASN A 136 12.46 -23.98 27.40
N ILE A 137 12.50 -24.93 26.47
CA ILE A 137 11.59 -25.04 25.34
C ILE A 137 10.31 -25.75 25.81
N SER A 138 9.14 -25.20 25.45
CA SER A 138 7.81 -25.75 25.76
C SER A 138 7.13 -26.28 24.48
N GLU A 139 6.02 -27.02 24.64
CA GLU A 139 5.18 -27.42 23.48
C GLU A 139 4.63 -26.21 22.71
N GLU A 140 4.44 -25.08 23.39
CA GLU A 140 4.00 -23.82 22.78
C GLU A 140 5.08 -23.25 21.86
N ASP A 141 6.36 -23.42 22.20
CA ASP A 141 7.49 -22.99 21.38
C ASP A 141 7.57 -23.82 20.09
N ASP A 142 7.31 -25.13 20.15
CA ASP A 142 7.23 -26.00 18.99
C ASP A 142 6.11 -25.60 18.04
N LEU A 143 4.94 -25.22 18.59
CA LEU A 143 3.83 -24.71 17.81
C LEU A 143 4.19 -23.38 17.11
N LEU A 144 4.80 -22.47 17.85
CA LEU A 144 5.23 -21.17 17.33
C LEU A 144 6.28 -21.36 16.21
N GLU A 145 7.23 -22.26 16.40
CA GLU A 145 8.24 -22.58 15.38
C GLU A 145 7.60 -23.14 14.11
N LYS A 146 6.63 -24.03 14.23
CA LYS A 146 5.88 -24.56 13.11
C LYS A 146 5.12 -23.45 12.37
N GLN A 147 4.44 -22.57 13.08
CA GLN A 147 3.73 -21.43 12.49
C GLN A 147 4.70 -20.49 11.78
N ARG A 148 5.84 -20.17 12.41
CA ARG A 148 6.90 -19.35 11.80
C ARG A 148 7.36 -19.93 10.46
N ASN A 149 7.68 -21.22 10.43
CA ASN A 149 8.17 -21.88 9.21
C ASN A 149 7.09 -21.94 8.12
N GLN A 150 5.83 -22.17 8.48
CA GLN A 150 4.70 -22.11 7.54
C GLN A 150 4.52 -20.71 6.97
N THR A 151 4.64 -19.68 7.80
CA THR A 151 4.54 -18.27 7.37
C THR A 151 5.67 -17.89 6.43
N ILE A 152 6.92 -18.28 6.76
CA ILE A 152 8.08 -18.06 5.88
C ILE A 152 7.83 -18.69 4.50
N PHE A 153 7.37 -19.94 4.47
CA PHE A 153 7.08 -20.63 3.20
C PHE A 153 5.99 -19.90 2.40
N LYS A 154 4.88 -19.54 3.03
CA LYS A 154 3.76 -18.85 2.36
C LYS A 154 4.16 -17.48 1.83
N VAL A 155 4.92 -16.71 2.64
CA VAL A 155 5.40 -15.38 2.24
C VAL A 155 6.38 -15.48 1.08
N SER A 156 7.35 -16.41 1.14
CA SER A 156 8.31 -16.63 0.06
C SER A 156 7.61 -16.98 -1.25
N LYS A 157 6.66 -17.91 -1.22
CA LYS A 157 5.85 -18.28 -2.39
C LYS A 157 5.00 -17.12 -2.91
N GLY A 158 4.44 -16.32 -2.01
CA GLY A 158 3.68 -15.14 -2.38
C GLY A 158 4.53 -14.07 -3.06
N ILE A 159 5.76 -13.85 -2.61
CA ILE A 159 6.71 -12.92 -3.25
C ILE A 159 7.09 -13.43 -4.66
N GLU A 160 7.44 -14.70 -4.80
CA GLU A 160 7.77 -15.31 -6.10
C GLU A 160 6.64 -15.18 -7.13
N SER A 161 5.38 -15.24 -6.67
CA SER A 161 4.19 -15.15 -7.51
C SER A 161 3.56 -13.76 -7.59
N PHE A 162 4.21 -12.73 -7.10
CA PHE A 162 3.68 -11.36 -7.02
C PHE A 162 2.36 -11.24 -6.25
N SER A 163 2.08 -12.16 -5.33
CA SER A 163 0.88 -12.16 -4.46
C SER A 163 1.17 -11.42 -3.14
N PHE A 164 1.63 -10.17 -3.22
CA PHE A 164 2.13 -9.41 -2.06
C PHE A 164 1.06 -9.20 -0.99
N ASN A 165 -0.17 -8.88 -1.36
CA ASN A 165 -1.29 -8.72 -0.44
C ASN A 165 -1.56 -10.00 0.38
N LYS A 166 -1.46 -11.17 -0.25
CA LYS A 166 -1.58 -12.46 0.46
C LYS A 166 -0.39 -12.71 1.38
N SER A 167 0.82 -12.33 0.93
CA SER A 167 2.03 -12.42 1.77
C SER A 167 1.90 -11.59 3.03
N ILE A 168 1.45 -10.35 2.89
CA ILE A 168 1.21 -9.46 4.03
C ILE A 168 0.09 -9.98 4.93
N ALA A 169 -1.01 -10.50 4.38
CA ALA A 169 -2.08 -11.12 5.16
C ALA A 169 -1.61 -12.31 6.03
N ASN A 170 -0.55 -13.02 5.62
CA ASN A 170 0.05 -14.10 6.41
C ASN A 170 0.96 -13.58 7.55
N LEU A 171 1.26 -12.28 7.61
CA LEU A 171 2.05 -11.67 8.67
C LEU A 171 1.18 -11.05 9.78
N TYR A 172 -0.13 -10.92 9.58
CA TYR A 172 -1.09 -10.47 10.58
C TYR A 172 -1.46 -11.60 11.54
#